data_e301fabe999c82449fec8acf1574c1e7
#
_entry.id   e301fabe999c82449fec8acf1574c1e7
#
_cell.length_a   1.000
_cell.length_b   1.000
_cell.length_c   1.000
_cell.angle_alpha   90.00
_cell.angle_beta   90.00
_cell.angle_gamma   90.00
#
_symmetry.space_group_name_H-M   'P 1'
#
loop_
_entity.id
_entity.type
_entity.pdbx_description
1 polymer ?
#
loop_
_entity_poly.entity_id
_entity_poly.type
_entity_poly.pdbx_seq_one_letter_code
_entity_poly.pdbx_strand_id
1 'polypeptide(L)'
;MAAVSGAKLADLPDDYEWIETDWSSDGVDEEIWNKPQNAYAKSKVDTEGLINEAAEQSGGAWDAITMNPAMICGPILFKAQVGQWIEQIGRVAAGLEPSWPSKYDMFYNIIDVRDLVKAHRLAAESSIDHKNTQGGSRYIMHGSGGRSALRLGSEVSEIISDHFPSFGLGVPSTVTSKGDPIKIESRALNDSKKAKSVLDATFRSVEETIRDVVETSVELGVISPQLKD
;
A
#
# COMPACT_ATOMS: atom_id res chain seq x y z
N MET A 1 -5.59 -3.65 -1.74
CA MET A 1 -4.73 -4.89 -1.87
C MET A 1 -5.25 -6.09 -1.07
N ALA A 2 -5.79 -5.93 0.14
CA ALA A 2 -6.25 -7.10 0.93
C ALA A 2 -7.29 -7.97 0.20
N ALA A 3 -8.17 -7.39 -0.61
CA ALA A 3 -9.11 -8.14 -1.45
C ALA A 3 -8.43 -8.87 -2.64
N VAL A 4 -7.21 -8.50 -2.99
CA VAL A 4 -6.45 -9.08 -4.12
C VAL A 4 -5.46 -10.14 -3.64
N SER A 5 -4.64 -9.85 -2.62
CA SER A 5 -3.45 -10.65 -2.28
C SER A 5 -3.39 -11.18 -0.85
N GLY A 6 -4.37 -10.88 0.00
CA GLY A 6 -4.24 -11.03 1.46
C GLY A 6 -3.99 -12.44 1.99
N ALA A 7 -4.49 -13.51 1.36
CA ALA A 7 -4.36 -14.89 1.87
C ALA A 7 -3.51 -15.83 0.97
N LYS A 8 -3.20 -15.43 -0.25
CA LYS A 8 -2.67 -16.29 -1.31
C LYS A 8 -1.14 -16.28 -1.47
N LEU A 9 -0.38 -16.01 -0.41
CA LEU A 9 1.06 -15.73 -0.54
C LEU A 9 1.98 -16.96 -0.61
N ALA A 10 1.51 -18.18 -0.27
CA ALA A 10 2.43 -19.29 0.00
C ALA A 10 2.91 -20.06 -1.25
N ASP A 11 2.13 -20.08 -2.32
CA ASP A 11 2.36 -20.99 -3.47
C ASP A 11 2.51 -20.28 -4.83
N LEU A 12 2.71 -18.97 -4.83
CA LEU A 12 2.88 -18.21 -6.06
C LEU A 12 4.34 -18.21 -6.53
N PRO A 13 4.58 -18.24 -7.87
CA PRO A 13 5.92 -18.03 -8.40
C PRO A 13 6.53 -16.71 -7.91
N ASP A 14 7.85 -16.68 -7.75
CA ASP A 14 8.60 -15.51 -7.27
C ASP A 14 8.42 -14.26 -8.15
N ASP A 15 8.11 -14.46 -9.43
CA ASP A 15 7.89 -13.41 -10.43
C ASP A 15 6.40 -13.13 -10.70
N TYR A 16 5.49 -13.70 -9.90
CA TYR A 16 4.06 -13.50 -10.08
C TYR A 16 3.69 -12.01 -9.99
N GLU A 17 2.90 -11.56 -10.94
CA GLU A 17 2.37 -10.20 -10.97
C GLU A 17 0.86 -10.24 -10.71
N TRP A 18 0.43 -9.57 -9.63
CA TRP A 18 -0.99 -9.45 -9.31
C TRP A 18 -1.72 -8.66 -10.38
N ILE A 19 -2.87 -9.16 -10.79
CA ILE A 19 -3.75 -8.52 -11.74
C ILE A 19 -5.15 -8.29 -11.16
N GLU A 20 -5.93 -7.44 -11.78
CA GLU A 20 -7.23 -7.02 -11.28
C GLU A 20 -8.27 -8.14 -11.22
N THR A 21 -8.04 -9.27 -11.88
CA THR A 21 -8.90 -10.47 -11.77
C THR A 21 -8.58 -11.35 -10.58
N ASP A 22 -7.46 -11.12 -9.89
CA ASP A 22 -7.10 -11.92 -8.72
C ASP A 22 -7.94 -11.57 -7.50
N TRP A 23 -8.31 -12.61 -6.77
CA TRP A 23 -8.97 -12.47 -5.48
C TRP A 23 -8.18 -13.17 -4.39
N SER A 24 -8.16 -12.56 -3.23
CA SER A 24 -7.47 -13.10 -2.05
C SER A 24 -7.98 -14.47 -1.59
N SER A 25 -9.20 -14.82 -1.98
CA SER A 25 -9.85 -16.11 -1.73
C SER A 25 -9.50 -17.19 -2.73
N ASP A 26 -8.93 -16.84 -3.90
CA ASP A 26 -8.71 -17.79 -4.99
C ASP A 26 -7.75 -18.92 -4.60
N GLY A 27 -8.21 -20.17 -4.71
CA GLY A 27 -7.41 -21.33 -4.40
C GLY A 27 -7.07 -21.52 -2.92
N VAL A 28 -7.72 -20.78 -2.02
CA VAL A 28 -7.55 -20.92 -0.57
C VAL A 28 -8.63 -21.85 -0.02
N ASP A 29 -8.23 -22.88 0.71
CA ASP A 29 -9.17 -23.77 1.38
C ASP A 29 -10.10 -23.02 2.32
N GLU A 30 -11.37 -23.40 2.36
CA GLU A 30 -12.39 -22.72 3.20
C GLU A 30 -12.01 -22.70 4.68
N GLU A 31 -11.40 -23.77 5.19
CA GLU A 31 -10.92 -23.82 6.57
C GLU A 31 -9.83 -22.79 6.82
N ILE A 32 -8.90 -22.61 5.87
CA ILE A 32 -7.84 -21.60 5.94
C ILE A 32 -8.44 -20.21 5.80
N TRP A 33 -9.35 -20.03 4.84
CA TRP A 33 -10.00 -18.75 4.58
C TRP A 33 -10.76 -18.20 5.78
N ASN A 34 -11.39 -19.07 6.56
CA ASN A 34 -12.17 -18.70 7.74
C ASN A 34 -11.32 -18.52 9.02
N LYS A 35 -10.00 -18.66 8.98
CA LYS A 35 -9.14 -18.42 10.14
C LYS A 35 -9.08 -16.93 10.51
N PRO A 36 -8.97 -16.57 11.81
CA PRO A 36 -8.96 -15.18 12.26
C PRO A 36 -7.93 -14.28 11.60
N GLN A 37 -6.76 -14.80 11.24
CA GLN A 37 -5.73 -14.02 10.55
C GLN A 37 -6.15 -13.54 9.16
N ASN A 38 -7.13 -14.17 8.53
CA ASN A 38 -7.65 -13.80 7.22
C ASN A 38 -8.90 -12.92 7.29
N ALA A 39 -9.41 -12.63 8.50
CA ALA A 39 -10.65 -11.89 8.69
C ALA A 39 -10.64 -10.52 7.97
N TYR A 40 -9.51 -9.82 7.98
CA TYR A 40 -9.37 -8.55 7.28
C TYR A 40 -9.47 -8.72 5.75
N ALA A 41 -8.72 -9.66 5.17
CA ALA A 41 -8.79 -9.95 3.74
C ALA A 41 -10.20 -10.39 3.34
N LYS A 42 -10.81 -11.28 4.13
CA LYS A 42 -12.19 -11.73 3.94
C LYS A 42 -13.17 -10.57 3.95
N SER A 43 -13.09 -9.67 4.92
CA SER A 43 -13.97 -8.51 5.00
C SER A 43 -13.87 -7.61 3.75
N LYS A 44 -12.68 -7.50 3.15
CA LYS A 44 -12.47 -6.70 1.93
C LYS A 44 -13.02 -7.40 0.69
N VAL A 45 -12.84 -8.71 0.58
CA VAL A 45 -13.45 -9.52 -0.50
C VAL A 45 -14.98 -9.45 -0.42
N ASP A 46 -15.54 -9.71 0.75
CA ASP A 46 -16.99 -9.71 0.95
C ASP A 46 -17.59 -8.32 0.66
N THR A 47 -16.96 -7.24 1.13
CA THR A 47 -17.41 -5.86 0.87
C THR A 47 -17.39 -5.53 -0.62
N GLU A 48 -16.33 -5.89 -1.33
CA GLU A 48 -16.21 -5.63 -2.76
C GLU A 48 -17.26 -6.44 -3.55
N GLY A 49 -17.48 -7.70 -3.18
CA GLY A 49 -18.51 -8.55 -3.76
C GLY A 49 -19.93 -7.97 -3.56
N LEU A 50 -20.27 -7.56 -2.35
CA LEU A 50 -21.57 -6.97 -2.02
C LEU A 50 -21.84 -5.66 -2.78
N ILE A 51 -20.84 -4.80 -2.93
CA ILE A 51 -20.97 -3.56 -3.69
C ILE A 51 -21.21 -3.84 -5.18
N ASN A 52 -20.47 -4.79 -5.76
CA ASN A 52 -20.65 -5.19 -7.15
C ASN A 52 -22.05 -5.79 -7.39
N GLU A 53 -22.50 -6.68 -6.50
CA GLU A 53 -23.84 -7.26 -6.56
C GLU A 53 -24.93 -6.16 -6.49
N ALA A 54 -24.79 -5.22 -5.55
CA ALA A 54 -25.73 -4.11 -5.42
C ALA A 54 -25.76 -3.21 -6.67
N ALA A 55 -24.62 -2.98 -7.29
CA ALA A 55 -24.53 -2.24 -8.56
C ALA A 55 -25.23 -2.98 -9.71
N GLU A 56 -25.05 -4.29 -9.81
CA GLU A 56 -25.75 -5.13 -10.79
C GLU A 56 -27.27 -5.10 -10.59
N GLN A 57 -27.71 -5.24 -9.33
CA GLN A 57 -29.14 -5.21 -8.96
C GLN A 57 -29.77 -3.82 -9.17
N SER A 58 -28.97 -2.75 -9.29
CA SER A 58 -29.48 -1.39 -9.55
C SER A 58 -30.11 -1.23 -10.94
N GLY A 59 -29.97 -2.21 -11.83
CA GLY A 59 -30.49 -2.13 -13.21
C GLY A 59 -29.79 -1.03 -14.03
N GLY A 60 -28.56 -0.66 -13.68
CA GLY A 60 -27.78 0.37 -14.37
C GLY A 60 -27.99 1.79 -13.84
N ALA A 61 -28.63 1.94 -12.67
CA ALA A 61 -28.76 3.25 -12.04
C ALA A 61 -27.41 3.83 -11.57
N TRP A 62 -26.46 2.98 -11.25
CA TRP A 62 -25.08 3.34 -10.87
C TRP A 62 -24.12 2.19 -11.12
N ASP A 63 -22.83 2.50 -11.18
CA ASP A 63 -21.75 1.54 -11.34
C ASP A 63 -20.79 1.60 -10.16
N ALA A 64 -20.22 0.44 -9.79
CA ALA A 64 -19.18 0.34 -8.80
C ALA A 64 -17.80 0.33 -9.46
N ILE A 65 -16.88 1.15 -8.95
CA ILE A 65 -15.48 1.12 -9.32
C ILE A 65 -14.66 0.93 -8.04
N THR A 66 -13.83 -0.09 -7.99
CA THR A 66 -13.07 -0.43 -6.78
C THR A 66 -11.59 -0.10 -6.95
N MET A 67 -11.08 0.71 -6.05
CA MET A 67 -9.63 0.97 -5.92
C MET A 67 -9.06 0.07 -4.82
N ASN A 68 -8.05 -0.72 -5.17
CA ASN A 68 -7.34 -1.64 -4.28
C ASN A 68 -5.94 -1.10 -3.95
N PRO A 69 -5.81 -0.13 -3.03
CA PRO A 69 -4.52 0.49 -2.73
C PRO A 69 -3.61 -0.41 -1.91
N ALA A 70 -2.31 -0.21 -2.09
CA ALA A 70 -1.25 -0.65 -1.19
C ALA A 70 -1.27 0.15 0.13
N MET A 71 -0.15 0.30 0.80
CA MET A 71 -0.02 1.10 2.02
C MET A 71 -0.17 2.57 1.71
N ILE A 72 -1.29 3.17 2.13
CA ILE A 72 -1.57 4.59 1.85
C ILE A 72 -0.73 5.45 2.78
N CYS A 73 0.14 6.26 2.20
CA CYS A 73 0.99 7.24 2.86
C CYS A 73 0.83 8.60 2.18
N GLY A 74 1.45 9.62 2.74
CA GLY A 74 1.46 10.96 2.17
C GLY A 74 1.26 12.03 3.23
N PRO A 75 1.32 13.31 2.85
CA PRO A 75 1.19 14.41 3.79
C PRO A 75 -0.15 14.37 4.53
N ILE A 76 -0.11 14.69 5.81
CA ILE A 76 -1.31 14.82 6.65
C ILE A 76 -1.69 16.30 6.80
N LEU A 77 -2.99 16.57 6.87
CA LEU A 77 -3.53 17.91 7.04
C LEU A 77 -3.82 18.23 8.52
N PHE A 78 -4.03 17.20 9.34
CA PHE A 78 -4.28 17.35 10.78
C PHE A 78 -3.98 16.02 11.52
N LYS A 79 -3.70 16.12 12.81
CA LYS A 79 -3.23 15.00 13.64
C LYS A 79 -4.12 13.76 13.61
N ALA A 80 -5.43 13.92 13.48
CA ALA A 80 -6.35 12.77 13.48
C ALA A 80 -6.28 11.89 12.20
N GLN A 81 -5.51 12.33 11.18
CA GLN A 81 -5.26 11.53 9.98
C GLN A 81 -4.12 10.52 10.13
N VAL A 82 -3.43 10.52 11.27
CA VAL A 82 -2.33 9.57 11.51
C VAL A 82 -2.89 8.16 11.55
N GLY A 83 -2.67 7.44 10.46
CA GLY A 83 -2.96 6.03 10.35
C GLY A 83 -1.70 5.20 10.61
N GLN A 84 -1.88 3.88 10.65
CA GLN A 84 -0.85 2.90 10.97
C GLN A 84 0.47 3.10 10.20
N TRP A 85 0.42 3.35 8.90
CA TRP A 85 1.62 3.45 8.06
C TRP A 85 2.37 4.77 8.28
N ILE A 86 1.63 5.87 8.49
CA ILE A 86 2.22 7.17 8.86
C ILE A 86 2.89 7.07 10.23
N GLU A 87 2.27 6.37 11.17
CA GLU A 87 2.86 6.11 12.48
C GLU A 87 4.18 5.33 12.36
N GLN A 88 4.23 4.28 11.53
CA GLN A 88 5.46 3.50 11.34
C GLN A 88 6.60 4.35 10.76
N ILE A 89 6.32 5.13 9.71
CA ILE A 89 7.31 6.08 9.15
C ILE A 89 7.73 7.09 10.21
N GLY A 90 6.78 7.60 10.98
CA GLY A 90 7.03 8.53 12.06
C GLY A 90 7.93 7.96 13.16
N ARG A 91 7.76 6.70 13.52
CA ARG A 91 8.64 6.02 14.48
C ARG A 91 10.07 5.92 13.96
N VAL A 92 10.24 5.56 12.70
CA VAL A 92 11.57 5.55 12.06
C VAL A 92 12.19 6.95 12.11
N ALA A 93 11.44 7.99 11.74
CA ALA A 93 11.91 9.38 11.78
C ALA A 93 12.25 9.87 13.20
N ALA A 94 11.59 9.33 14.23
CA ALA A 94 11.89 9.61 15.64
C ALA A 94 13.06 8.77 16.21
N GLY A 95 13.72 7.96 15.40
CA GLY A 95 14.79 7.06 15.86
C GLY A 95 14.28 5.87 16.68
N LEU A 96 13.00 5.54 16.57
CA LEU A 96 12.36 4.44 17.27
C LEU A 96 12.21 3.24 16.33
N GLU A 97 12.31 2.05 16.89
CA GLU A 97 11.97 0.84 16.11
C GLU A 97 10.49 0.85 15.69
N PRO A 98 10.18 0.34 14.50
CA PRO A 98 8.80 0.10 14.10
C PRO A 98 8.06 -0.75 15.15
N SER A 99 6.79 -0.46 15.39
CA SER A 99 6.03 -1.13 16.47
C SER A 99 5.67 -2.59 16.19
N TRP A 100 5.98 -3.08 15.01
CA TRP A 100 5.74 -4.47 14.63
C TRP A 100 6.96 -5.32 14.98
N PRO A 101 6.79 -6.35 15.80
CA PRO A 101 7.86 -7.28 16.07
C PRO A 101 8.07 -8.19 14.86
N SER A 102 8.60 -7.66 13.78
CA SER A 102 9.01 -8.51 12.68
C SER A 102 10.45 -8.96 12.96
N LYS A 103 10.67 -10.25 12.91
CA LYS A 103 12.01 -10.83 12.89
C LYS A 103 12.76 -10.48 11.59
N TYR A 104 12.12 -9.73 10.70
CA TYR A 104 12.55 -9.45 9.34
C TYR A 104 12.40 -7.95 9.07
N ASP A 105 13.25 -7.42 8.23
CA ASP A 105 13.10 -6.06 7.70
C ASP A 105 11.74 -5.96 6.98
N MET A 106 10.93 -4.98 7.38
CA MET A 106 9.56 -4.88 6.89
C MET A 106 9.55 -4.19 5.53
N PHE A 107 8.75 -4.73 4.62
CA PHE A 107 8.52 -4.09 3.33
C PHE A 107 7.41 -3.06 3.40
N TYR A 108 7.72 -1.89 2.88
CA TYR A 108 6.78 -0.81 2.67
C TYR A 108 6.42 -0.73 1.18
N ASN A 109 5.20 -1.12 0.85
CA ASN A 109 4.65 -0.95 -0.48
C ASN A 109 3.73 0.27 -0.44
N ILE A 110 4.23 1.40 -0.91
CA ILE A 110 3.64 2.72 -0.64
C ILE A 110 2.89 3.22 -1.87
N ILE A 111 1.69 3.77 -1.64
CA ILE A 111 0.96 4.63 -2.57
C ILE A 111 0.73 5.99 -1.93
N ASP A 112 1.00 7.07 -2.66
CA ASP A 112 0.72 8.41 -2.17
C ASP A 112 -0.79 8.68 -2.17
N VAL A 113 -1.28 9.22 -1.05
CA VAL A 113 -2.70 9.53 -0.88
C VAL A 113 -3.21 10.51 -1.93
N ARG A 114 -2.37 11.46 -2.37
CA ARG A 114 -2.73 12.45 -3.41
C ARG A 114 -2.95 11.79 -4.77
N ASP A 115 -2.15 10.79 -5.08
CA ASP A 115 -2.26 10.03 -6.34
C ASP A 115 -3.47 9.09 -6.30
N LEU A 116 -3.72 8.48 -5.14
CA LEU A 116 -4.92 7.66 -4.93
C LEU A 116 -6.20 8.49 -5.07
N VAL A 117 -6.26 9.68 -4.45
CA VAL A 117 -7.41 10.60 -4.58
C VAL A 117 -7.59 11.06 -6.03
N LYS A 118 -6.49 11.40 -6.72
CA LYS A 118 -6.53 11.75 -8.15
C LYS A 118 -7.10 10.62 -8.99
N ALA A 119 -6.69 9.37 -8.72
CA ALA A 119 -7.20 8.21 -9.46
C ALA A 119 -8.70 7.97 -9.20
N HIS A 120 -9.17 8.13 -7.95
CA HIS A 120 -10.62 8.07 -7.67
C HIS A 120 -11.40 9.12 -8.48
N ARG A 121 -10.91 10.36 -8.53
CA ARG A 121 -11.54 11.42 -9.30
C ARG A 121 -11.53 11.11 -10.80
N LEU A 122 -10.39 10.68 -11.34
CA LEU A 122 -10.27 10.32 -12.76
C LEU A 122 -11.24 9.20 -13.12
N ALA A 123 -11.39 8.18 -12.28
CA ALA A 123 -12.34 7.10 -12.51
C ALA A 123 -13.79 7.59 -12.45
N ALA A 124 -14.13 8.44 -11.48
CA ALA A 124 -15.48 8.95 -11.32
C ALA A 124 -15.91 9.95 -12.43
N GLU A 125 -14.97 10.72 -12.97
CA GLU A 125 -15.22 11.71 -14.03
C GLU A 125 -15.09 11.11 -15.44
N SER A 126 -14.59 9.88 -15.57
CA SER A 126 -14.33 9.25 -16.85
C SER A 126 -15.65 8.80 -17.52
N SER A 127 -15.67 8.84 -18.85
CA SER A 127 -16.74 8.26 -19.67
C SER A 127 -16.47 6.81 -20.07
N ILE A 128 -15.47 6.18 -19.46
CA ILE A 128 -15.04 4.81 -19.76
C ILE A 128 -16.06 3.84 -19.18
N ASP A 129 -16.46 2.85 -19.95
CA ASP A 129 -17.18 1.69 -19.43
C ASP A 129 -16.18 0.77 -18.70
N HIS A 130 -16.01 1.02 -17.41
CA HIS A 130 -15.03 0.31 -16.59
C HIS A 130 -15.29 -1.20 -16.52
N LYS A 131 -16.55 -1.64 -16.62
CA LYS A 131 -16.91 -3.06 -16.58
C LYS A 131 -16.34 -3.83 -17.77
N ASN A 132 -16.22 -3.17 -18.91
CA ASN A 132 -15.71 -3.75 -20.15
C ASN A 132 -14.19 -3.56 -20.31
N THR A 133 -13.48 -3.06 -19.32
CA THR A 133 -12.01 -3.05 -19.32
C THR A 133 -11.46 -4.39 -18.86
N GLN A 134 -10.19 -4.68 -19.21
CA GLN A 134 -9.51 -5.86 -18.68
C GLN A 134 -9.47 -5.82 -17.14
N GLY A 135 -9.96 -6.87 -16.48
CA GLY A 135 -10.09 -6.92 -15.02
C GLY A 135 -11.30 -6.17 -14.46
N GLY A 136 -12.29 -5.80 -15.31
CA GLY A 136 -13.56 -5.20 -14.88
C GLY A 136 -13.39 -3.82 -14.24
N SER A 137 -14.26 -3.49 -13.29
CA SER A 137 -14.25 -2.19 -12.58
C SER A 137 -13.23 -2.10 -11.44
N ARG A 138 -12.27 -3.03 -11.34
CA ARG A 138 -11.24 -3.07 -10.30
C ARG A 138 -9.95 -2.40 -10.76
N TYR A 139 -9.26 -1.74 -9.85
CA TYR A 139 -7.95 -1.12 -10.09
C TYR A 139 -7.02 -1.41 -8.92
N ILE A 140 -5.87 -2.01 -9.20
CA ILE A 140 -4.79 -2.15 -8.24
C ILE A 140 -3.98 -0.85 -8.23
N MET A 141 -3.77 -0.30 -7.03
CA MET A 141 -3.12 0.99 -6.83
C MET A 141 -1.84 0.82 -6.02
N HIS A 142 -0.71 0.73 -6.70
CA HIS A 142 0.62 0.80 -6.12
C HIS A 142 1.27 2.14 -6.48
N GLY A 143 2.21 2.61 -5.67
CA GLY A 143 2.96 3.82 -6.01
C GLY A 143 3.93 3.58 -7.17
N SER A 144 4.44 4.61 -7.72
CA SER A 144 5.42 4.87 -8.79
C SER A 144 5.87 3.73 -9.73
N GLY A 145 5.22 2.58 -9.73
CA GLY A 145 5.55 1.50 -10.67
C GLY A 145 5.98 0.18 -10.01
N GLY A 146 5.12 -0.42 -9.23
CA GLY A 146 5.29 -1.80 -8.80
C GLY A 146 6.49 -2.01 -7.88
N ARG A 147 7.49 -2.75 -8.35
CA ARG A 147 8.71 -3.04 -7.57
C ARG A 147 9.46 -1.78 -7.14
N SER A 148 9.42 -0.71 -7.93
CA SER A 148 10.06 0.56 -7.59
C SER A 148 9.38 1.31 -6.44
N ALA A 149 8.17 0.94 -6.08
CA ALA A 149 7.46 1.48 -4.91
C ALA A 149 7.69 0.68 -3.63
N LEU A 150 8.37 -0.46 -3.73
CA LEU A 150 8.68 -1.30 -2.58
C LEU A 150 9.96 -0.84 -1.92
N ARG A 151 9.93 -0.62 -0.62
CA ARG A 151 11.09 -0.25 0.20
C ARG A 151 11.21 -1.15 1.42
N LEU A 152 12.45 -1.48 1.76
CA LEU A 152 12.78 -2.01 3.08
C LEU A 152 12.74 -0.90 4.12
N GLY A 153 12.55 -1.23 5.38
CA GLY A 153 12.62 -0.26 6.47
C GLY A 153 13.97 0.45 6.55
N SER A 154 15.06 -0.24 6.21
CA SER A 154 16.40 0.35 6.07
C SER A 154 16.44 1.43 4.98
N GLU A 155 15.86 1.16 3.80
CA GLU A 155 15.79 2.14 2.71
C GLU A 155 14.89 3.34 3.09
N VAL A 156 13.80 3.11 3.83
CA VAL A 156 12.98 4.21 4.38
C VAL A 156 13.82 5.09 5.32
N SER A 157 14.65 4.47 6.17
CA SER A 157 15.57 5.21 7.05
C SER A 157 16.61 6.00 6.30
N GLU A 158 17.16 5.45 5.23
CA GLU A 158 18.10 6.15 4.34
C GLU A 158 17.44 7.37 3.69
N ILE A 159 16.26 7.22 3.12
CA ILE A 159 15.48 8.32 2.54
C ILE A 159 15.25 9.43 3.57
N ILE A 160 14.86 9.06 4.80
CA ILE A 160 14.65 10.04 5.87
C ILE A 160 15.97 10.73 6.25
N SER A 161 17.06 9.98 6.37
CA SER A 161 18.38 10.53 6.70
C SER A 161 18.90 11.51 5.66
N ASP A 162 18.63 11.24 4.39
CA ASP A 162 19.07 12.08 3.27
C ASP A 162 18.31 13.41 3.24
N HIS A 163 17.01 13.36 3.50
CA HIS A 163 16.16 14.56 3.51
C HIS A 163 16.22 15.35 4.81
N PHE A 164 16.49 14.68 5.93
CA PHE A 164 16.54 15.27 7.28
C PHE A 164 17.84 14.91 8.00
N PRO A 165 18.98 15.41 7.54
CA PRO A 165 20.31 14.99 8.04
C PRO A 165 20.57 15.36 9.50
N SER A 166 19.78 16.30 10.06
CA SER A 166 19.85 16.68 11.48
C SER A 166 19.12 15.70 12.42
N PHE A 167 18.35 14.75 11.87
CA PHE A 167 17.65 13.80 12.71
C PHE A 167 18.63 12.75 13.22
N GLY A 168 18.60 12.51 14.52
CA GLY A 168 19.30 11.40 15.16
C GLY A 168 18.52 10.10 14.93
N LEU A 169 18.46 9.65 13.69
CA LEU A 169 17.88 8.34 13.41
C LEU A 169 18.76 7.31 14.12
N GLY A 170 18.20 6.64 15.12
CA GLY A 170 18.72 5.35 15.49
C GLY A 170 18.67 4.53 14.20
N VAL A 171 19.83 4.23 13.60
CA VAL A 171 19.89 3.28 12.51
C VAL A 171 19.09 2.09 13.00
N PRO A 172 18.00 1.71 12.33
CA PRO A 172 17.38 0.43 12.66
C PRO A 172 18.55 -0.52 12.58
N SER A 173 18.95 -1.05 13.74
CA SER A 173 19.98 -2.07 13.75
C SER A 173 19.51 -3.02 12.68
N THR A 174 20.24 -3.09 11.58
CA THR A 174 19.96 -4.04 10.53
C THR A 174 19.54 -5.28 11.29
N VAL A 175 18.23 -5.55 11.28
CA VAL A 175 17.73 -6.68 12.05
C VAL A 175 18.37 -7.84 11.35
N THR A 176 19.54 -8.18 11.83
CA THR A 176 20.23 -9.40 11.46
C THR A 176 19.40 -10.51 12.07
N SER A 177 18.19 -10.62 11.52
CA SER A 177 17.41 -11.81 11.73
C SER A 177 18.26 -12.93 11.15
N LYS A 178 18.48 -13.94 11.97
CA LYS A 178 19.01 -15.22 11.53
C LYS A 178 18.03 -15.91 10.58
N GLY A 179 17.73 -15.29 9.46
CA GLY A 179 16.89 -15.81 8.39
C GLY A 179 17.46 -15.34 7.06
N ASP A 180 17.19 -16.07 6.00
CA ASP A 180 17.59 -15.66 4.67
C ASP A 180 17.03 -14.26 4.39
N PRO A 181 17.82 -13.35 3.79
CA PRO A 181 17.35 -12.03 3.43
C PRO A 181 16.10 -12.19 2.55
N ILE A 182 15.04 -11.46 2.89
CA ILE A 182 13.83 -11.46 2.07
C ILE A 182 14.23 -10.87 0.72
N LYS A 183 14.20 -11.70 -0.31
CA LYS A 183 14.49 -11.24 -1.66
C LYS A 183 13.35 -10.38 -2.14
N ILE A 184 13.61 -9.11 -2.41
CA ILE A 184 12.63 -8.18 -3.03
C ILE A 184 12.11 -8.77 -4.33
N GLU A 185 12.96 -9.48 -5.06
CA GLU A 185 12.64 -10.13 -6.33
C GLU A 185 11.58 -11.24 -6.21
N SER A 186 11.40 -11.81 -5.02
CA SER A 186 10.49 -12.91 -4.77
C SER A 186 9.07 -12.47 -4.38
N ARG A 187 8.70 -11.21 -4.55
CA ARG A 187 7.37 -10.76 -4.20
C ARG A 187 6.55 -10.41 -5.43
N ALA A 188 5.39 -11.04 -5.48
CA ALA A 188 4.35 -10.72 -6.43
C ALA A 188 3.88 -9.27 -6.24
N LEU A 189 4.02 -8.47 -7.28
CA LEU A 189 3.69 -7.05 -7.29
C LEU A 189 2.79 -6.74 -8.49
N ASN A 190 2.11 -5.60 -8.42
CA ASN A 190 1.45 -5.00 -9.55
C ASN A 190 2.03 -3.59 -9.73
N ASP A 191 2.25 -3.16 -10.96
CA ASP A 191 2.80 -1.85 -11.27
C ASP A 191 1.73 -0.80 -11.56
N SER A 192 0.46 -1.08 -11.22
CA SER A 192 -0.69 -0.24 -11.54
C SER A 192 -0.88 0.00 -13.04
N LYS A 193 -0.54 -0.99 -13.86
CA LYS A 193 -0.59 -0.90 -15.33
C LYS A 193 -1.94 -0.43 -15.81
N LYS A 194 -3.01 -1.01 -15.26
CA LYS A 194 -4.38 -0.64 -15.63
C LYS A 194 -4.70 0.80 -15.26
N ALA A 195 -4.37 1.25 -14.05
CA ALA A 195 -4.60 2.63 -13.64
C ALA A 195 -3.85 3.63 -14.54
N LYS A 196 -2.62 3.30 -14.93
CA LYS A 196 -1.84 4.12 -15.89
C LYS A 196 -2.47 4.15 -17.28
N SER A 197 -2.84 3.00 -17.82
CA SER A 197 -3.31 2.90 -19.21
C SER A 197 -4.77 3.32 -19.41
N VAL A 198 -5.63 3.11 -18.43
CA VAL A 198 -7.07 3.37 -18.53
C VAL A 198 -7.45 4.73 -17.94
N LEU A 199 -6.85 5.12 -16.83
CA LEU A 199 -7.16 6.37 -16.12
C LEU A 199 -6.15 7.50 -16.40
N ASP A 200 -5.07 7.23 -17.13
CA ASP A 200 -3.92 8.14 -17.26
C ASP A 200 -3.38 8.57 -15.88
N ALA A 201 -3.39 7.64 -14.94
CA ALA A 201 -2.93 7.87 -13.58
C ALA A 201 -1.41 8.04 -13.56
N THR A 202 -0.94 9.02 -12.81
CA THR A 202 0.48 9.28 -12.57
C THR A 202 0.77 9.11 -11.09
N PHE A 203 2.00 8.74 -10.75
CA PHE A 203 2.39 8.40 -9.39
C PHE A 203 3.66 9.15 -9.00
N ARG A 204 3.69 9.68 -7.78
CA ARG A 204 4.85 10.28 -7.14
C ARG A 204 5.89 9.23 -6.80
N SER A 205 7.13 9.67 -6.63
CA SER A 205 8.18 8.79 -6.11
C SER A 205 7.92 8.45 -4.62
N VAL A 206 8.46 7.32 -4.18
CA VAL A 206 8.38 6.92 -2.77
C VAL A 206 9.15 7.90 -1.89
N GLU A 207 10.27 8.41 -2.40
CA GLU A 207 11.12 9.40 -1.74
C GLU A 207 10.35 10.70 -1.45
N GLU A 208 9.62 11.23 -2.44
CA GLU A 208 8.76 12.40 -2.28
C GLU A 208 7.68 12.13 -1.23
N THR A 209 7.02 10.99 -1.32
CA THR A 209 5.94 10.62 -0.39
C THR A 209 6.44 10.51 1.05
N ILE A 210 7.57 9.83 1.28
CA ILE A 210 8.16 9.67 2.62
C ILE A 210 8.60 11.04 3.18
N ARG A 211 9.28 11.85 2.37
CA ARG A 211 9.68 13.20 2.78
C ARG A 211 8.47 14.00 3.26
N ASP A 212 7.41 14.05 2.47
CA ASP A 212 6.23 14.86 2.76
C ASP A 212 5.45 14.32 3.97
N VAL A 213 5.44 13.01 4.21
CA VAL A 213 4.91 12.42 5.45
C VAL A 213 5.66 12.92 6.66
N VAL A 214 6.99 12.87 6.63
CA VAL A 214 7.83 13.28 7.76
C VAL A 214 7.70 14.78 8.00
N GLU A 215 7.81 15.60 6.95
CA GLU A 215 7.71 17.05 7.03
C GLU A 215 6.39 17.50 7.69
N THR A 216 5.25 17.06 7.15
CA THR A 216 3.95 17.45 7.70
C THR A 216 3.68 16.86 9.09
N SER A 217 4.22 15.70 9.39
CA SER A 217 4.10 15.09 10.72
C SER A 217 4.91 15.83 11.77
N VAL A 218 6.07 16.38 11.41
CA VAL A 218 6.88 17.25 12.29
C VAL A 218 6.19 18.59 12.47
N GLU A 219 5.76 19.23 11.39
CA GLU A 219 5.05 20.51 11.42
C GLU A 219 3.81 20.50 12.31
N LEU A 220 3.06 19.41 12.24
CA LEU A 220 1.87 19.21 13.07
C LEU A 220 2.19 18.71 14.48
N GLY A 221 3.46 18.46 14.82
CA GLY A 221 3.86 17.94 16.11
C GLY A 221 3.31 16.53 16.40
N VAL A 222 3.21 15.71 15.37
CA VAL A 222 2.91 14.27 15.46
C VAL A 222 4.20 13.51 15.75
N ILE A 223 5.28 13.91 15.09
CA ILE A 223 6.62 13.36 15.27
C ILE A 223 7.49 14.40 15.98
N SER A 224 8.25 13.96 16.98
CA SER A 224 9.31 14.73 17.61
C SER A 224 10.63 14.01 17.36
N PRO A 225 11.34 14.33 16.27
CA PRO A 225 12.61 13.67 15.96
C PRO A 225 13.66 14.00 17.03
N GLN A 226 14.49 13.02 17.35
CA GLN A 226 15.72 13.30 18.09
C GLN A 226 16.68 13.99 17.14
N LEU A 227 17.27 15.09 17.57
CA LEU A 227 18.29 15.79 16.78
C LEU A 227 19.68 15.23 17.11
N LYS A 228 20.55 15.19 16.11
CA LYS A 228 21.98 14.90 16.32
C LYS A 228 22.60 16.07 17.09
N ASP A 229 23.47 15.77 18.06
CA ASP A 229 24.31 16.73 18.76
C ASP A 229 25.33 17.40 17.81
#